data_b068bca1deda4199be1359aedeefa968
#
_entry.id   b068bca1deda4199be1359aedeefa968
#
_cell.length_a   1.000
_cell.length_b   1.000
_cell.length_c   1.000
_cell.angle_alpha   90.00
_cell.angle_beta   90.00
_cell.angle_gamma   90.00
#
_symmetry.space_group_name_H-M   'P 1'
#
loop_
_entity.id
_entity.type
_entity.pdbx_description
1 polymer ?
#
loop_
_entity_poly.entity_id
_entity_poly.type
_entity_poly.pdbx_seq_one_letter_code
_entity_poly.pdbx_strand_id
1 'polypeptide(L)'
;VHPTLNYPGGTLANGYAAWAAAHGHSPVFRPVNRIDKDTSGLVLAAKNAYAAPLLAGGVTKLYYAIAQGALPLGEGAIDAPIGRRGDSIIGRCVTPEGKPSRTEYTIIKEENGLSLAACVPVTGRTHQIRVHFASIGHPLAGDDLYGGSRERIARQALHCARQSFAVPVYTPLPDGIRVEMPLQLRTVTVESPLPPDMEALFS
;
A
#
# COMPACT_ATOMS: atom_id res chain seq x y z
N VAL A 1 -6.72 3.03 -9.00
CA VAL A 1 -5.70 2.25 -9.72
C VAL A 1 -6.21 1.87 -11.10
N HIS A 2 -7.39 1.25 -11.22
CA HIS A 2 -8.02 0.89 -12.49
C HIS A 2 -9.13 1.87 -12.89
N PRO A 3 -9.42 2.03 -14.20
CA PRO A 3 -10.62 2.72 -14.67
C PRO A 3 -11.90 2.07 -14.12
N THR A 4 -12.90 2.89 -13.88
CA THR A 4 -14.27 2.46 -13.53
C THR A 4 -15.25 3.21 -14.42
N LEU A 5 -16.53 2.81 -14.41
CA LEU A 5 -17.57 3.48 -15.20
C LEU A 5 -17.62 5.00 -14.95
N ASN A 6 -17.37 5.43 -13.69
CA ASN A 6 -17.40 6.84 -13.32
C ASN A 6 -16.03 7.54 -13.48
N TYR A 7 -14.95 6.80 -13.69
CA TYR A 7 -13.59 7.32 -13.86
C TYR A 7 -12.87 6.54 -14.97
N PRO A 8 -13.24 6.79 -16.25
CA PRO A 8 -12.66 6.05 -17.38
C PRO A 8 -11.21 6.46 -17.69
N GLY A 9 -10.80 7.65 -17.25
CA GLY A 9 -9.48 8.22 -17.50
C GLY A 9 -8.77 8.69 -16.22
N GLY A 10 -7.53 9.15 -16.35
CA GLY A 10 -6.73 9.69 -15.24
C GLY A 10 -6.31 8.66 -14.18
N THR A 11 -6.38 7.38 -14.48
CA THR A 11 -6.00 6.32 -13.55
C THR A 11 -4.56 5.88 -13.75
N LEU A 12 -3.99 5.18 -12.76
CA LEU A 12 -2.65 4.60 -12.90
C LEU A 12 -2.55 3.64 -14.10
N ALA A 13 -3.62 2.91 -14.41
CA ALA A 13 -3.67 2.03 -15.58
C ALA A 13 -3.54 2.82 -16.89
N ASN A 14 -4.17 3.99 -17.00
CA ASN A 14 -4.02 4.87 -18.18
C ASN A 14 -2.59 5.40 -18.29
N GLY A 15 -1.99 5.86 -17.18
CA GLY A 15 -0.59 6.31 -17.14
C GLY A 15 0.39 5.20 -17.53
N TYR A 16 0.18 3.98 -17.01
CA TYR A 16 0.99 2.82 -17.39
C TYR A 16 0.85 2.49 -18.88
N ALA A 17 -0.35 2.51 -19.45
CA ALA A 17 -0.55 2.22 -20.86
C ALA A 17 0.18 3.22 -21.77
N ALA A 18 0.15 4.52 -21.43
CA ALA A 18 0.89 5.55 -22.15
C ALA A 18 2.41 5.34 -22.04
N TRP A 19 2.90 5.06 -20.82
CA TRP A 19 4.32 4.76 -20.62
C TRP A 19 4.75 3.52 -21.38
N ALA A 20 3.97 2.44 -21.33
CA ALA A 20 4.28 1.19 -22.02
C ALA A 20 4.36 1.35 -23.54
N ALA A 21 3.43 2.11 -24.12
CA ALA A 21 3.45 2.43 -25.55
C ALA A 21 4.73 3.18 -25.95
N ALA A 22 5.17 4.17 -25.15
CA ALA A 22 6.38 4.94 -25.39
C ALA A 22 7.66 4.10 -25.27
N HIS A 23 7.64 2.97 -24.55
CA HIS A 23 8.81 2.13 -24.27
C HIS A 23 8.76 0.74 -24.94
N GLY A 24 7.85 0.51 -25.87
CA GLY A 24 7.73 -0.77 -26.59
C GLY A 24 7.28 -1.95 -25.71
N HIS A 25 6.56 -1.67 -24.62
CA HIS A 25 6.00 -2.69 -23.74
C HIS A 25 4.50 -2.92 -23.98
N SER A 26 4.00 -4.07 -23.50
CA SER A 26 2.55 -4.36 -23.52
C SER A 26 1.78 -3.32 -22.71
N PRO A 27 0.72 -2.69 -23.27
CA PRO A 27 -0.08 -1.69 -22.55
C PRO A 27 -0.99 -2.30 -21.48
N VAL A 28 -1.04 -3.62 -21.37
CA VAL A 28 -1.88 -4.32 -20.39
C VAL A 28 -1.32 -4.10 -18.99
N PHE A 29 -2.05 -3.34 -18.17
CA PHE A 29 -1.69 -3.08 -16.79
C PHE A 29 -1.99 -4.29 -15.90
N ARG A 30 -0.95 -4.85 -15.28
CA ARG A 30 -1.03 -6.03 -14.41
C ARG A 30 -0.52 -5.67 -13.02
N PRO A 31 -1.32 -4.98 -12.19
CA PRO A 31 -0.90 -4.65 -10.84
C PRO A 31 -0.79 -5.91 -9.99
N VAL A 32 0.31 -6.02 -9.26
CA VAL A 32 0.56 -7.09 -8.29
C VAL A 32 -0.02 -6.72 -6.93
N ASN A 33 -0.03 -5.42 -6.62
CA ASN A 33 -0.69 -4.89 -5.44
C ASN A 33 -1.57 -3.68 -5.81
N ARG A 34 -2.33 -3.24 -4.84
CA ARG A 34 -3.14 -2.02 -4.94
C ARG A 34 -2.96 -1.18 -3.68
N ILE A 35 -3.15 0.12 -3.85
CA ILE A 35 -3.31 1.09 -2.77
C ILE A 35 -4.71 1.71 -2.88
N ASP A 36 -5.19 2.30 -1.80
CA ASP A 36 -6.50 2.97 -1.79
C ASP A 36 -6.47 4.25 -2.63
N LYS A 37 -7.63 4.74 -3.03
CA LYS A 37 -7.75 6.08 -3.62
C LYS A 37 -7.15 7.08 -2.64
N ASP A 38 -6.39 8.05 -3.15
CA ASP A 38 -5.72 9.11 -2.40
C ASP A 38 -4.59 8.64 -1.44
N THR A 39 -4.27 7.34 -1.39
CA THR A 39 -3.02 6.84 -0.80
C THR A 39 -1.89 7.01 -1.81
N SER A 40 -0.77 7.57 -1.39
CA SER A 40 0.42 7.76 -2.21
C SER A 40 1.43 6.61 -2.09
N GLY A 41 2.49 6.63 -2.92
CA GLY A 41 3.60 5.69 -2.86
C GLY A 41 3.56 4.58 -3.89
N LEU A 42 4.21 3.49 -3.57
CA LEU A 42 4.59 2.43 -4.51
C LEU A 42 3.43 1.52 -4.90
N VAL A 43 3.33 1.25 -6.20
CA VAL A 43 2.49 0.18 -6.76
C VAL A 43 3.36 -0.68 -7.67
N LEU A 44 3.40 -1.97 -7.41
CA LEU A 44 4.11 -2.95 -8.23
C LEU A 44 3.21 -3.44 -9.36
N ALA A 45 3.70 -3.40 -10.59
CA ALA A 45 3.03 -3.95 -11.76
C ALA A 45 3.95 -4.87 -12.55
N ALA A 46 3.43 -5.96 -13.04
CA ALA A 46 4.17 -6.89 -13.90
C ALA A 46 4.11 -6.43 -15.36
N LYS A 47 5.25 -6.46 -16.05
CA LYS A 47 5.35 -6.08 -17.48
C LYS A 47 4.77 -7.14 -18.43
N ASN A 48 4.60 -8.37 -17.97
CA ASN A 48 4.02 -9.47 -18.75
C ASN A 48 3.16 -10.41 -17.89
N ALA A 49 2.39 -11.28 -18.52
CA ALA A 49 1.48 -12.20 -17.84
C ALA A 49 2.21 -13.27 -17.00
N TYR A 50 3.41 -13.67 -17.42
CA TYR A 50 4.21 -14.68 -16.71
C TYR A 50 4.75 -14.15 -15.37
N ALA A 51 5.22 -12.90 -15.35
CA ALA A 51 5.76 -12.29 -14.14
C ALA A 51 4.69 -11.97 -13.06
N ALA A 52 3.44 -11.76 -13.46
CA ALA A 52 2.39 -11.35 -12.53
C ALA A 52 2.16 -12.37 -11.38
N PRO A 53 1.94 -13.67 -11.63
CA PRO A 53 1.76 -14.64 -10.55
C PRO A 53 3.05 -14.87 -9.74
N LEU A 54 4.23 -14.80 -10.36
CA LEU A 54 5.50 -14.96 -9.66
C LEU A 54 5.73 -13.86 -8.61
N LEU A 55 5.35 -12.62 -8.94
CA LEU A 55 5.49 -11.48 -8.04
C LEU A 55 4.40 -11.45 -6.95
N ALA A 56 3.23 -12.02 -7.21
CA ALA A 56 2.09 -11.92 -6.29
C ALA A 56 2.29 -12.67 -4.95
N GLY A 57 3.16 -13.67 -4.92
CA GLY A 57 3.31 -14.57 -3.78
C GLY A 57 4.18 -14.06 -2.62
N GLY A 58 4.84 -12.90 -2.73
CA GLY A 58 5.83 -12.53 -1.72
C GLY A 58 6.17 -11.04 -1.64
N VAL A 59 5.20 -10.15 -1.82
CA VAL A 59 5.43 -8.70 -1.67
C VAL A 59 5.25 -8.28 -0.22
N THR A 60 6.34 -7.90 0.44
CA THR A 60 6.29 -7.21 1.73
C THR A 60 6.17 -5.71 1.52
N LYS A 61 5.44 -5.03 2.40
CA LYS A 61 5.15 -3.60 2.25
C LYS A 61 5.34 -2.89 3.58
N LEU A 62 5.96 -1.72 3.52
CA LEU A 62 5.99 -0.78 4.62
C LEU A 62 5.21 0.46 4.22
N TYR A 63 4.36 0.93 5.11
CA TYR A 63 3.64 2.18 4.96
C TYR A 63 4.05 3.17 6.04
N TYR A 64 4.14 4.44 5.67
CA TYR A 64 4.08 5.52 6.65
C TYR A 64 2.64 5.99 6.78
N ALA A 65 2.17 6.06 8.02
CA ALA A 65 0.85 6.57 8.38
C ALA A 65 1.01 7.65 9.44
N ILE A 66 0.30 8.78 9.30
CA ILE A 66 0.28 9.81 10.34
C ILE A 66 -1.09 9.79 11.00
N ALA A 67 -1.12 9.32 12.24
CA ALA A 67 -2.31 9.21 13.07
C ALA A 67 -2.54 10.48 13.88
N GLN A 68 -3.79 10.83 14.13
CA GLN A 68 -4.16 11.90 15.05
C GLN A 68 -4.07 11.43 16.50
N GLY A 69 -3.59 12.30 17.37
CA GLY A 69 -3.35 12.02 18.79
C GLY A 69 -1.94 11.51 19.05
N ALA A 70 -1.55 11.61 20.30
CA ALA A 70 -0.26 11.13 20.79
C ALA A 70 -0.32 9.62 21.06
N LEU A 71 0.47 8.85 20.35
CA LEU A 71 0.71 7.44 20.61
C LEU A 71 2.11 7.28 21.21
N PRO A 72 2.29 6.39 22.20
CA PRO A 72 3.61 6.11 22.76
C PRO A 72 4.61 5.65 21.69
N LEU A 73 5.84 6.15 21.73
CA LEU A 73 6.91 5.66 20.88
C LEU A 73 7.14 4.16 21.12
N GLY A 74 7.47 3.43 20.05
CA GLY A 74 7.75 2.02 20.10
C GLY A 74 6.81 1.17 19.26
N GLU A 75 6.89 -0.13 19.47
CA GLU A 75 6.21 -1.13 18.67
C GLU A 75 4.82 -1.47 19.21
N GLY A 76 3.91 -1.78 18.32
CA GLY A 76 2.56 -2.24 18.61
C GLY A 76 1.98 -3.09 17.49
N ALA A 77 0.84 -3.71 17.77
CA ALA A 77 0.08 -4.42 16.76
C ALA A 77 -1.41 -4.24 17.00
N ILE A 78 -2.16 -4.11 15.91
CA ILE A 78 -3.63 -4.14 15.92
C ILE A 78 -4.05 -5.43 15.23
N ASP A 79 -4.62 -6.34 16.02
CA ASP A 79 -5.12 -7.64 15.55
C ASP A 79 -6.63 -7.66 15.73
N ALA A 80 -7.35 -7.21 14.70
CA ALA A 80 -8.77 -7.02 14.75
C ALA A 80 -9.42 -7.34 13.39
N PRO A 81 -10.45 -8.21 13.35
CA PRO A 81 -11.07 -8.62 12.08
C PRO A 81 -11.82 -7.46 11.43
N ILE A 82 -11.70 -7.34 10.10
CA ILE A 82 -12.29 -6.26 9.32
C ILE A 82 -13.42 -6.78 8.43
N GLY A 83 -14.60 -6.17 8.56
CA GLY A 83 -15.79 -6.40 7.75
C GLY A 83 -16.24 -5.16 6.98
N ARG A 84 -17.38 -5.28 6.29
CA ARG A 84 -18.08 -4.14 5.68
C ARG A 84 -18.85 -3.38 6.76
N ARG A 85 -18.82 -2.05 6.68
CA ARG A 85 -19.72 -1.21 7.48
C ARG A 85 -21.11 -1.24 6.83
N GLY A 86 -22.12 -1.65 7.58
CA GLY A 86 -23.46 -1.92 7.04
C GLY A 86 -24.14 -0.73 6.37
N ASP A 87 -23.78 0.49 6.77
CA ASP A 87 -24.32 1.77 6.27
C ASP A 87 -23.51 2.33 5.07
N SER A 88 -22.50 1.62 4.57
CA SER A 88 -21.60 2.15 3.56
C SER A 88 -21.16 1.10 2.54
N ILE A 89 -21.24 1.48 1.26
CA ILE A 89 -20.75 0.64 0.16
C ILE A 89 -19.22 0.51 0.20
N ILE A 90 -18.51 1.57 0.60
CA ILE A 90 -17.03 1.63 0.60
C ILE A 90 -16.43 1.46 1.99
N GLY A 91 -17.15 1.84 3.06
CA GLY A 91 -16.67 1.81 4.43
C GLY A 91 -16.39 0.39 4.93
N ARG A 92 -15.41 0.32 5.84
CA ARG A 92 -15.05 -0.90 6.58
C ARG A 92 -15.08 -0.60 8.07
N CYS A 93 -15.20 -1.63 8.88
CA CYS A 93 -15.13 -1.51 10.33
C CYS A 93 -14.50 -2.77 10.93
N VAL A 94 -14.00 -2.64 12.15
CA VAL A 94 -13.67 -3.80 12.98
C VAL A 94 -14.99 -4.43 13.42
N THR A 95 -15.14 -5.73 13.18
CA THR A 95 -16.33 -6.51 13.58
C THR A 95 -15.96 -7.99 13.73
N PRO A 96 -16.53 -8.72 14.69
CA PRO A 96 -16.26 -10.14 14.90
C PRO A 96 -16.51 -11.01 13.67
N GLU A 97 -17.47 -10.64 12.81
CA GLU A 97 -17.81 -11.33 11.57
C GLU A 97 -16.87 -10.98 10.41
N GLY A 98 -15.90 -10.10 10.67
CA GLY A 98 -14.91 -9.66 9.69
C GLY A 98 -13.88 -10.73 9.36
N LYS A 99 -13.09 -10.46 8.33
CA LYS A 99 -11.94 -11.31 7.99
C LYS A 99 -10.77 -11.01 8.92
N PRO A 100 -10.04 -12.02 9.44
CA PRO A 100 -8.85 -11.83 10.24
C PRO A 100 -7.91 -10.82 9.59
N SER A 101 -7.44 -9.86 10.37
CA SER A 101 -6.63 -8.75 9.90
C SER A 101 -5.65 -8.32 10.98
N ARG A 102 -4.37 -8.17 10.61
CA ARG A 102 -3.30 -7.77 11.53
C ARG A 102 -2.40 -6.73 10.89
N THR A 103 -2.18 -5.64 11.61
CA THR A 103 -1.22 -4.58 11.26
C THR A 103 -0.22 -4.43 12.39
N GLU A 104 1.05 -4.63 12.10
CA GLU A 104 2.16 -4.29 13.00
C GLU A 104 2.60 -2.87 12.71
N TYR A 105 2.99 -2.13 13.75
CA TYR A 105 3.45 -0.76 13.58
C TYR A 105 4.52 -0.40 14.60
N THR A 106 5.33 0.60 14.25
CA THR A 106 6.26 1.25 15.15
C THR A 106 5.99 2.74 15.09
N ILE A 107 5.69 3.37 16.23
CA ILE A 107 5.60 4.83 16.32
C ILE A 107 7.03 5.38 16.38
N ILE A 108 7.42 6.11 15.34
CA ILE A 108 8.79 6.61 15.14
C ILE A 108 8.94 8.10 15.46
N LYS A 109 7.83 8.83 15.49
CA LYS A 109 7.79 10.24 15.88
C LYS A 109 6.42 10.57 16.48
N GLU A 110 6.41 11.38 17.54
CA GLU A 110 5.22 12.03 18.08
C GLU A 110 5.52 13.52 18.21
N GLU A 111 4.69 14.35 17.63
CA GLU A 111 4.84 15.80 17.67
C GLU A 111 3.53 16.50 17.31
N ASN A 112 3.22 17.59 18.01
CA ASN A 112 2.05 18.44 17.73
C ASN A 112 0.71 17.67 17.72
N GLY A 113 0.55 16.63 18.56
CA GLY A 113 -0.64 15.80 18.62
C GLY A 113 -0.81 14.89 17.38
N LEU A 114 0.26 14.61 16.68
CA LEU A 114 0.32 13.66 15.57
C LEU A 114 1.40 12.60 15.83
N SER A 115 1.13 11.37 15.42
CA SER A 115 2.05 10.24 15.54
C SER A 115 2.38 9.67 14.17
N LEU A 116 3.67 9.66 13.80
CA LEU A 116 4.16 9.00 12.60
C LEU A 116 4.42 7.52 12.90
N ALA A 117 3.69 6.66 12.23
CA ALA A 117 3.80 5.21 12.34
C ALA A 117 4.42 4.59 11.08
N ALA A 118 5.41 3.72 11.27
CA ALA A 118 5.85 2.77 10.25
C ALA A 118 5.00 1.50 10.39
N CYS A 119 4.16 1.19 9.39
CA CYS A 119 3.16 0.13 9.45
C CYS A 119 3.49 -1.01 8.49
N VAL A 120 3.46 -2.24 8.99
CA VAL A 120 3.58 -3.46 8.19
C VAL A 120 2.25 -4.22 8.25
N PRO A 121 1.44 -4.19 7.17
CA PRO A 121 0.21 -4.97 7.12
C PRO A 121 0.55 -6.44 6.86
N VAL A 122 0.36 -7.30 7.87
CA VAL A 122 0.55 -8.76 7.78
C VAL A 122 -0.51 -9.39 6.86
N THR A 123 -1.68 -8.81 6.82
CA THR A 123 -2.78 -9.13 5.90
C THR A 123 -3.06 -7.95 4.96
N GLY A 124 -3.85 -8.15 3.90
CA GLY A 124 -4.12 -7.11 2.88
C GLY A 124 -5.62 -6.81 2.72
N ARG A 125 -6.33 -6.40 3.78
CA ARG A 125 -7.75 -6.04 3.68
C ARG A 125 -7.93 -4.61 3.18
N THR A 126 -9.06 -4.35 2.54
CA THR A 126 -9.41 -3.00 2.09
C THR A 126 -9.42 -2.03 3.26
N HIS A 127 -8.75 -0.89 3.12
CA HIS A 127 -8.61 0.17 4.11
C HIS A 127 -8.00 -0.28 5.46
N GLN A 128 -7.26 -1.39 5.49
CA GLN A 128 -6.86 -2.06 6.73
C GLN A 128 -6.17 -1.12 7.74
N ILE A 129 -5.10 -0.43 7.35
CA ILE A 129 -4.34 0.47 8.24
C ILE A 129 -5.27 1.59 8.74
N ARG A 130 -6.07 2.17 7.87
CA ARG A 130 -7.01 3.26 8.15
C ARG A 130 -8.05 2.85 9.20
N VAL A 131 -8.67 1.68 8.99
CA VAL A 131 -9.68 1.12 9.91
C VAL A 131 -9.05 0.75 11.24
N HIS A 132 -7.89 0.11 11.25
CA HIS A 132 -7.21 -0.30 12.47
C HIS A 132 -6.86 0.91 13.35
N PHE A 133 -6.23 1.94 12.79
CA PHE A 133 -5.91 3.13 13.58
C PHE A 133 -7.16 3.86 14.07
N ALA A 134 -8.20 3.97 13.25
CA ALA A 134 -9.49 4.52 13.69
C ALA A 134 -10.12 3.72 14.81
N SER A 135 -10.03 2.37 14.79
CA SER A 135 -10.63 1.50 15.82
C SER A 135 -9.99 1.63 17.20
N ILE A 136 -8.75 2.10 17.26
CA ILE A 136 -8.04 2.39 18.52
C ILE A 136 -8.13 3.88 18.93
N GLY A 137 -9.00 4.67 18.27
CA GLY A 137 -9.23 6.08 18.60
C GLY A 137 -8.24 7.05 17.96
N HIS A 138 -7.36 6.60 17.07
CA HIS A 138 -6.34 7.39 16.41
C HIS A 138 -6.47 7.37 14.87
N PRO A 139 -7.57 7.93 14.29
CA PRO A 139 -7.75 7.96 12.86
C PRO A 139 -6.58 8.68 12.17
N LEU A 140 -6.29 8.30 10.92
CA LEU A 140 -5.23 8.96 10.16
C LEU A 140 -5.62 10.42 9.86
N ALA A 141 -4.68 11.34 9.92
CA ALA A 141 -4.88 12.72 9.51
C ALA A 141 -5.39 12.76 8.06
N GLY A 142 -6.40 13.57 7.78
CA GLY A 142 -7.03 13.70 6.47
C GLY A 142 -7.98 12.58 6.05
N ASP A 143 -8.18 11.56 6.89
CA ASP A 143 -9.04 10.43 6.59
C ASP A 143 -10.48 10.65 7.09
N ASP A 144 -11.22 11.50 6.41
CA ASP A 144 -12.60 11.84 6.77
C ASP A 144 -13.58 10.66 6.76
N LEU A 145 -13.30 9.61 5.98
CA LEU A 145 -14.12 8.40 5.98
C LEU A 145 -14.10 7.66 7.33
N TYR A 146 -13.01 7.82 8.09
CA TYR A 146 -12.78 7.16 9.37
C TYR A 146 -12.59 8.12 10.54
N GLY A 147 -12.97 9.40 10.37
CA GLY A 147 -12.99 10.38 11.46
C GLY A 147 -11.73 11.25 11.55
N GLY A 148 -10.82 11.17 10.61
CA GLY A 148 -9.65 12.03 10.54
C GLY A 148 -9.98 13.43 10.00
N SER A 149 -9.45 14.50 10.65
CA SER A 149 -9.63 15.89 10.22
C SER A 149 -8.83 16.19 8.96
N ARG A 150 -9.45 16.93 8.03
CA ARG A 150 -8.81 17.45 6.81
C ARG A 150 -8.21 18.85 6.96
N GLU A 151 -8.16 19.41 8.14
CA GLU A 151 -7.65 20.78 8.36
C GLU A 151 -6.18 20.95 7.95
N ARG A 152 -5.36 19.93 8.17
CA ARG A 152 -3.91 19.98 7.93
C ARG A 152 -3.46 19.26 6.66
N ILE A 153 -4.25 18.30 6.17
CA ILE A 153 -3.97 17.53 4.95
C ILE A 153 -5.27 17.10 4.28
N ALA A 154 -5.37 17.24 2.94
CA ALA A 154 -6.61 17.03 2.20
C ALA A 154 -6.96 15.57 1.88
N ARG A 155 -6.07 14.64 2.19
CA ARG A 155 -6.20 13.20 1.95
C ARG A 155 -5.74 12.41 3.16
N GLN A 156 -6.10 11.12 3.25
CA GLN A 156 -5.52 10.28 4.30
C GLN A 156 -3.99 10.33 4.25
N ALA A 157 -3.36 10.63 5.38
CA ALA A 157 -1.91 10.66 5.54
C ALA A 157 -1.36 9.22 5.59
N LEU A 158 -1.41 8.55 4.43
CA LEU A 158 -0.96 7.18 4.22
C LEU A 158 -0.12 7.09 2.95
N HIS A 159 1.05 6.47 3.06
CA HIS A 159 2.03 6.37 1.98
C HIS A 159 2.69 4.99 1.96
N CYS A 160 2.65 4.30 0.83
CA CYS A 160 3.38 3.04 0.63
C CYS A 160 4.86 3.34 0.37
N ALA A 161 5.66 3.35 1.43
CA ALA A 161 7.03 3.84 1.41
C ALA A 161 8.06 2.80 0.94
N ARG A 162 7.83 1.50 1.18
CA ARG A 162 8.75 0.45 0.76
C ARG A 162 7.99 -0.78 0.29
N GLN A 163 8.53 -1.40 -0.77
CA GLN A 163 8.11 -2.72 -1.20
C GLN A 163 9.34 -3.59 -1.43
N SER A 164 9.32 -4.82 -0.93
CA SER A 164 10.33 -5.84 -1.20
C SER A 164 9.66 -7.07 -1.80
N PHE A 165 10.23 -7.61 -2.85
CA PHE A 165 9.71 -8.77 -3.56
C PHE A 165 10.83 -9.59 -4.19
N ALA A 166 10.59 -10.87 -4.41
CA ALA A 166 11.55 -11.77 -5.06
C ALA A 166 11.35 -11.76 -6.58
N VAL A 167 12.44 -11.68 -7.32
CA VAL A 167 12.47 -11.86 -8.78
C VAL A 167 13.34 -13.04 -9.14
N PRO A 168 12.93 -13.87 -10.13
CA PRO A 168 13.78 -14.95 -10.61
C PRO A 168 15.00 -14.37 -11.33
N VAL A 169 16.17 -14.96 -11.07
CA VAL A 169 17.41 -14.67 -11.78
C VAL A 169 17.53 -15.69 -12.91
N TYR A 170 17.62 -15.20 -14.12
CA TYR A 170 17.88 -16.04 -15.31
C TYR A 170 19.35 -15.92 -15.67
N THR A 171 20.06 -17.04 -15.67
CA THR A 171 21.42 -17.12 -16.23
C THR A 171 21.30 -17.60 -17.66
N PRO A 172 21.69 -16.81 -18.68
CA PRO A 172 21.78 -17.30 -20.05
C PRO A 172 22.84 -18.42 -20.13
N LEU A 173 22.47 -19.56 -20.66
CA LEU A 173 23.44 -20.61 -21.00
C LEU A 173 24.02 -20.34 -22.40
N PRO A 174 25.27 -20.76 -22.67
CA PRO A 174 25.98 -20.45 -23.94
C PRO A 174 25.27 -20.92 -25.21
N ASP A 175 24.41 -21.91 -25.11
CA ASP A 175 23.75 -22.61 -26.21
C ASP A 175 22.24 -22.36 -26.34
N GLY A 176 21.72 -21.33 -25.63
CA GLY A 176 20.31 -20.93 -25.72
C GLY A 176 19.67 -20.65 -24.37
N ILE A 177 18.40 -20.24 -24.40
CA ILE A 177 17.65 -19.92 -23.19
C ILE A 177 17.20 -21.23 -22.52
N ARG A 178 18.04 -21.82 -21.70
CA ARG A 178 17.64 -22.84 -20.74
C ARG A 178 17.55 -22.18 -19.35
N VAL A 179 16.48 -22.48 -18.64
CA VAL A 179 16.29 -22.04 -17.26
C VAL A 179 16.69 -23.20 -16.37
N GLU A 180 17.77 -23.02 -15.60
CA GLU A 180 18.09 -24.00 -14.55
C GLU A 180 17.03 -23.97 -13.44
N MET A 181 16.56 -25.14 -13.06
CA MET A 181 15.66 -25.32 -11.92
C MET A 181 16.44 -25.95 -10.74
N PRO A 182 16.27 -25.49 -9.50
CA PRO A 182 15.35 -24.42 -9.07
C PRO A 182 15.82 -23.02 -9.44
N LEU A 183 14.85 -22.14 -9.75
CA LEU A 183 15.13 -20.72 -10.03
C LEU A 183 15.79 -20.05 -8.82
N GLN A 184 16.96 -19.45 -9.02
CA GLN A 184 17.51 -18.54 -8.03
C GLN A 184 16.64 -17.30 -7.94
N LEU A 185 16.32 -16.89 -6.71
CA LEU A 185 15.53 -15.69 -6.45
C LEU A 185 16.44 -14.60 -5.90
N ARG A 186 16.29 -13.39 -6.42
CA ARG A 186 16.91 -12.18 -5.88
C ARG A 186 15.83 -11.29 -5.27
N THR A 187 16.02 -10.86 -4.04
CA THR A 187 15.17 -9.84 -3.43
C THR A 187 15.49 -8.47 -4.00
N VAL A 188 14.45 -7.78 -4.44
CA VAL A 188 14.50 -6.38 -4.86
C VAL A 188 13.71 -5.56 -3.86
N THR A 189 14.31 -4.49 -3.36
CA THR A 189 13.66 -3.52 -2.50
C THR A 189 13.61 -2.17 -3.20
N VAL A 190 12.44 -1.54 -3.20
CA VAL A 190 12.20 -0.22 -3.75
C VAL A 190 11.65 0.66 -2.64
N GLU A 191 12.11 1.90 -2.55
CA GLU A 191 11.68 2.88 -1.56
C GLU A 191 11.16 4.15 -2.22
N SER A 192 10.23 4.80 -1.55
CA SER A 192 9.68 6.11 -1.90
C SER A 192 9.75 6.98 -0.65
N PRO A 193 10.35 8.17 -0.71
CA PRO A 193 10.46 9.07 0.44
C PRO A 193 9.07 9.54 0.88
N LEU A 194 8.98 10.01 2.12
CA LEU A 194 7.76 10.62 2.63
C LEU A 194 7.38 11.81 1.74
N PRO A 195 6.12 11.94 1.28
CA PRO A 195 5.74 13.02 0.38
C PRO A 195 5.65 14.35 1.13
N PRO A 196 5.90 15.50 0.45
CA PRO A 196 5.99 16.81 1.08
C PRO A 196 4.75 17.23 1.89
N ASP A 197 3.55 16.83 1.45
CA ASP A 197 2.30 17.12 2.16
C ASP A 197 2.21 16.39 3.52
N MET A 198 2.85 15.23 3.65
CA MET A 198 2.95 14.52 4.92
C MET A 198 4.12 15.03 5.77
N GLU A 199 5.25 15.41 5.16
CA GLU A 199 6.37 16.03 5.88
C GLU A 199 5.95 17.36 6.54
N ALA A 200 5.17 18.17 5.84
CA ALA A 200 4.67 19.45 6.33
C ALA A 200 3.76 19.36 7.58
N LEU A 201 3.27 18.16 7.92
CA LEU A 201 2.50 17.96 9.15
C LEU A 201 3.35 18.08 10.43
N PHE A 202 4.67 17.96 10.30
CA PHE A 202 5.65 18.05 11.40
C PHE A 202 6.55 19.29 11.32
N SER A 203 6.19 20.27 10.46
CA SER A 203 6.92 21.52 10.27
C SER A 203 6.29 22.66 11.05
#